data_7842222233ed9a4ed43328d95fbe0ff1
#
_entry.id   7842222233ed9a4ed43328d95fbe0ff1
#
_cell.length_a   1.000
_cell.length_b   1.000
_cell.length_c   1.000
_cell.angle_alpha   90.00
_cell.angle_beta   90.00
_cell.angle_gamma   90.00
#
_symmetry.space_group_name_H-M   'P 1'
#
loop_
_entity.id
_entity.type
_entity.pdbx_description
1 polymer ?
#
loop_
_entity_poly.entity_id
_entity_poly.type
_entity_poly.pdbx_seq_one_letter_code
_entity_poly.pdbx_strand_id
1 'polypeptide(L)'
;TVAGHAISGDTSLDAALREVYEEVGISLKAQDACILATKVATAYDGKRHNWIRDSFYFETIEEPDLIRATTKEVVQTKWLTIDEIKEMYDKGDCCLNMGDLFGFEANPIPADRYRSIIGQVVKGKIDRPMGSFHPRHKDLYYPVNYGYVSGLLGGDGAEQDIYLLGVKSAEQEFTGKVIAVYHRYDDNETKWIVVPCDDEGIVLEDVEIPTDNEIYAQIAFQEQFFCGVLVK
;
A
#
# COMPACT_ATOMS: atom_id res chain seq x y z
N THR A 1 5.48 9.58 16.64
CA THR A 1 4.43 9.03 15.77
C THR A 1 3.07 9.52 16.24
N VAL A 2 2.20 9.81 15.29
CA VAL A 2 0.82 10.24 15.48
C VAL A 2 -0.07 9.24 14.76
N ALA A 3 -1.26 8.96 15.29
CA ALA A 3 -2.21 8.07 14.67
C ALA A 3 -3.63 8.63 14.79
N GLY A 4 -4.44 8.51 13.76
CA GLY A 4 -5.80 8.98 13.75
C GLY A 4 -6.67 8.25 12.74
N HIS A 5 -7.91 8.70 12.62
CA HIS A 5 -8.91 8.10 11.75
C HIS A 5 -9.34 9.08 10.66
N ALA A 6 -9.40 8.61 9.42
CA ALA A 6 -10.03 9.37 8.34
C ALA A 6 -11.53 9.51 8.61
N ILE A 7 -12.04 10.72 8.48
CA ILE A 7 -13.47 11.01 8.53
C ILE A 7 -14.06 10.99 7.12
N SER A 8 -15.37 10.93 7.02
CA SER A 8 -16.06 10.89 5.71
C SER A 8 -15.68 12.09 4.85
N GLY A 9 -15.06 11.81 3.69
CA GLY A 9 -14.60 12.81 2.74
C GLY A 9 -13.09 13.08 2.78
N ASP A 10 -12.36 12.63 3.82
CA ASP A 10 -10.91 12.71 3.87
C ASP A 10 -10.27 11.55 3.10
N THR A 11 -9.12 11.84 2.50
CA THR A 11 -8.15 10.78 2.18
C THR A 11 -7.39 10.40 3.47
N SER A 12 -6.72 9.25 3.46
CA SER A 12 -5.86 8.86 4.59
C SER A 12 -4.72 9.85 4.83
N LEU A 13 -4.21 10.48 3.77
CA LEU A 13 -3.20 11.53 3.87
C LEU A 13 -3.75 12.81 4.51
N ASP A 14 -4.96 13.25 4.13
CA ASP A 14 -5.60 14.41 4.75
C ASP A 14 -5.80 14.19 6.26
N ALA A 15 -6.23 12.98 6.63
CA ALA A 15 -6.35 12.59 8.03
C ALA A 15 -5.00 12.63 8.75
N ALA A 16 -3.94 12.07 8.17
CA ALA A 16 -2.60 12.08 8.77
C ALA A 16 -2.08 13.51 9.00
N LEU A 17 -2.24 14.40 8.01
CA LEU A 17 -1.82 15.80 8.12
C LEU A 17 -2.60 16.53 9.22
N ARG A 18 -3.91 16.31 9.29
CA ARG A 18 -4.79 16.91 10.30
C ARG A 18 -4.41 16.43 11.71
N GLU A 19 -4.27 15.13 11.92
CA GLU A 19 -3.93 14.54 13.24
C GLU A 19 -2.56 15.02 13.74
N VAL A 20 -1.55 15.11 12.85
CA VAL A 20 -0.24 15.66 13.24
C VAL A 20 -0.36 17.12 13.69
N TYR A 21 -1.14 17.93 12.98
CA TYR A 21 -1.35 19.31 13.39
C TYR A 21 -2.13 19.40 14.70
N GLU A 22 -3.19 18.61 14.85
CA GLU A 22 -4.06 18.62 16.05
C GLU A 22 -3.33 18.10 17.29
N GLU A 23 -2.51 17.05 17.17
CA GLU A 23 -1.85 16.43 18.33
C GLU A 23 -0.54 17.11 18.73
N VAL A 24 0.28 17.50 17.75
CA VAL A 24 1.66 17.97 18.03
C VAL A 24 1.96 19.37 17.46
N GLY A 25 1.03 20.00 16.77
CA GLY A 25 1.15 21.37 16.28
C GLY A 25 2.06 21.57 15.07
N ILE A 26 2.48 20.46 14.40
CA ILE A 26 3.35 20.53 13.22
C ILE A 26 2.50 20.62 11.97
N SER A 27 2.79 21.60 11.11
CA SER A 27 2.17 21.71 9.78
C SER A 27 3.02 21.01 8.73
N LEU A 28 2.59 19.84 8.29
CA LEU A 28 3.24 19.07 7.23
C LEU A 28 2.58 19.37 5.88
N LYS A 29 3.32 19.14 4.79
CA LYS A 29 2.82 19.33 3.43
C LYS A 29 2.57 17.99 2.76
N ALA A 30 1.44 17.87 2.08
CA ALA A 30 1.07 16.64 1.38
C ALA A 30 2.12 16.16 0.38
N GLN A 31 2.82 17.09 -0.30
CA GLN A 31 3.86 16.78 -1.26
C GLN A 31 5.12 16.14 -0.67
N ASP A 32 5.32 16.29 0.63
CA ASP A 32 6.50 15.76 1.35
C ASP A 32 6.18 14.39 1.99
N ALA A 33 4.96 13.87 1.78
CA ALA A 33 4.54 12.59 2.28
C ALA A 33 5.23 11.44 1.52
N CYS A 34 5.81 10.52 2.26
CA CYS A 34 6.26 9.23 1.75
C CYS A 34 5.39 8.14 2.36
N ILE A 35 4.82 7.26 1.54
CA ILE A 35 4.03 6.13 2.01
C ILE A 35 5.01 5.04 2.47
N LEU A 36 4.91 4.63 3.73
CA LEU A 36 5.70 3.52 4.28
C LEU A 36 5.01 2.19 4.09
N ALA A 37 3.73 2.12 4.39
CA ALA A 37 2.97 0.89 4.30
C ALA A 37 1.47 1.17 4.20
N THR A 38 0.77 0.28 3.53
CA THR A 38 -0.67 0.12 3.67
C THR A 38 -0.97 -1.31 4.10
N LYS A 39 -1.68 -1.49 5.18
CA LYS A 39 -2.04 -2.81 5.73
C LYS A 39 -3.52 -2.92 5.95
N VAL A 40 -4.09 -4.05 5.53
CA VAL A 40 -5.43 -4.45 5.95
C VAL A 40 -5.32 -5.12 7.30
N ALA A 41 -5.92 -4.51 8.31
CA ALA A 41 -5.98 -5.07 9.64
C ALA A 41 -7.38 -5.63 9.92
N THR A 42 -7.43 -6.75 10.61
CA THR A 42 -8.68 -7.35 11.09
C THR A 42 -8.60 -7.45 12.61
N ALA A 43 -9.54 -6.83 13.31
CA ALA A 43 -9.75 -7.06 14.71
C ALA A 43 -11.01 -7.90 14.92
N TYR A 44 -11.01 -8.69 15.96
CA TYR A 44 -12.14 -9.49 16.39
C TYR A 44 -12.44 -9.21 17.86
N ASP A 45 -13.51 -8.48 18.12
CA ASP A 45 -14.04 -8.19 19.46
C ASP A 45 -15.48 -8.74 19.64
N GLY A 46 -15.76 -9.89 19.01
CA GLY A 46 -17.10 -10.45 18.88
C GLY A 46 -17.79 -10.07 17.57
N LYS A 47 -17.23 -9.09 16.84
CA LYS A 47 -17.59 -8.74 15.47
C LYS A 47 -16.30 -8.57 14.67
N ARG A 48 -16.35 -8.99 13.40
CA ARG A 48 -15.20 -8.81 12.52
C ARG A 48 -15.17 -7.37 12.04
N HIS A 49 -14.13 -6.62 12.41
CA HIS A 49 -13.84 -5.30 11.91
C HIS A 49 -12.63 -5.37 10.99
N ASN A 50 -12.77 -4.88 9.78
CA ASN A 50 -11.67 -4.70 8.85
C ASN A 50 -11.42 -3.19 8.71
N TRP A 51 -10.16 -2.78 8.81
CA TRP A 51 -9.75 -1.42 8.48
C TRP A 51 -8.49 -1.44 7.67
N ILE A 52 -8.28 -0.38 6.92
CA ILE A 52 -7.05 -0.14 6.19
C ILE A 52 -6.25 0.88 7.00
N ARG A 53 -4.98 0.60 7.18
CA ARG A 53 -4.05 1.49 7.83
C ARG A 53 -2.98 1.91 6.84
N ASP A 54 -2.93 3.20 6.54
CA ASP A 54 -1.85 3.82 5.79
C ASP A 54 -0.85 4.42 6.78
N SER A 55 0.43 4.12 6.58
CA SER A 55 1.53 4.67 7.36
C SER A 55 2.33 5.61 6.47
N PHE A 56 2.49 6.85 6.92
CA PHE A 56 3.24 7.88 6.21
C PHE A 56 4.50 8.25 6.97
N TYR A 57 5.54 8.58 6.21
CA TYR A 57 6.78 9.17 6.71
C TYR A 57 6.90 10.60 6.18
N PHE A 58 7.34 11.50 7.05
CA PHE A 58 7.63 12.88 6.73
C PHE A 58 8.97 13.27 7.34
N GLU A 59 9.78 13.99 6.58
CA GLU A 59 10.91 14.71 7.14
C GLU A 59 10.49 16.13 7.50
N THR A 60 10.93 16.59 8.66
CA THR A 60 10.67 17.95 9.13
C THR A 60 11.93 18.57 9.67
N ILE A 61 12.05 19.89 9.49
CA ILE A 61 13.11 20.71 10.06
C ILE A 61 12.68 21.41 11.36
N GLU A 62 11.47 21.08 11.86
CA GLU A 62 10.98 21.67 13.11
C GLU A 62 11.92 21.34 14.26
N GLU A 63 12.24 22.38 15.04
CA GLU A 63 13.06 22.21 16.23
C GLU A 63 12.32 21.40 17.30
N PRO A 64 13.00 20.46 17.98
CA PRO A 64 12.36 19.59 18.97
C PRO A 64 11.57 20.35 20.05
N ASP A 65 12.02 21.53 20.44
CA ASP A 65 11.41 22.33 21.49
C ASP A 65 10.10 23.03 21.06
N LEU A 66 9.83 23.08 19.73
CA LEU A 66 8.61 23.66 19.18
C LEU A 66 7.44 22.68 19.17
N ILE A 67 7.73 21.39 19.28
CA ILE A 67 6.70 20.35 19.28
C ILE A 67 6.05 20.29 20.66
N ARG A 68 4.74 20.55 20.67
CA ARG A 68 3.95 20.57 21.89
C ARG A 68 2.71 19.73 21.76
N ALA A 69 2.37 19.02 22.82
CA ALA A 69 1.06 18.41 22.94
C ALA A 69 -0.02 19.51 22.88
N THR A 70 -0.88 19.46 21.89
CA THR A 70 -1.93 20.47 21.68
C THR A 70 -3.30 19.96 22.11
N THR A 71 -3.45 18.66 22.32
CA THR A 71 -4.68 18.01 22.79
C THR A 71 -4.49 17.41 24.19
N LYS A 72 -5.61 17.10 24.85
CA LYS A 72 -5.57 16.36 26.14
C LYS A 72 -5.23 14.88 25.98
N GLU A 73 -5.24 14.37 24.76
CA GLU A 73 -4.93 12.98 24.42
C GLU A 73 -3.43 12.74 24.42
N VAL A 74 -2.65 13.76 24.09
CA VAL A 74 -1.18 13.69 24.09
C VAL A 74 -0.67 14.19 25.44
N VAL A 75 -0.13 13.27 26.23
CA VAL A 75 0.42 13.58 27.56
C VAL A 75 1.84 14.14 27.46
N GLN A 76 2.64 13.64 26.53
CA GLN A 76 4.03 14.03 26.34
C GLN A 76 4.49 13.77 24.91
N THR A 77 5.38 14.63 24.42
CA THR A 77 6.10 14.44 23.16
C THR A 77 7.60 14.38 23.44
N LYS A 78 8.31 13.56 22.68
CA LYS A 78 9.76 13.41 22.77
C LYS A 78 10.34 13.03 21.41
N TRP A 79 11.45 13.65 21.04
CA TRP A 79 12.29 13.18 19.95
C TRP A 79 13.12 11.99 20.42
N LEU A 80 13.15 10.94 19.58
CA LEU A 80 13.89 9.72 19.82
C LEU A 80 14.68 9.36 18.56
N THR A 81 15.82 8.75 18.72
CA THR A 81 16.52 8.09 17.63
C THR A 81 15.79 6.79 17.24
N ILE A 82 16.06 6.29 16.06
CA ILE A 82 15.49 5.00 15.60
C ILE A 82 15.89 3.86 16.55
N ASP A 83 17.12 3.85 17.02
CA ASP A 83 17.61 2.83 17.96
C ASP A 83 16.85 2.88 19.31
N GLU A 84 16.57 4.07 19.84
CA GLU A 84 15.76 4.23 21.05
C GLU A 84 14.32 3.74 20.84
N ILE A 85 13.71 4.05 19.68
CA ILE A 85 12.36 3.59 19.34
C ILE A 85 12.35 2.06 19.23
N LYS A 86 13.36 1.48 18.59
CA LYS A 86 13.50 0.02 18.45
C LYS A 86 13.63 -0.67 19.80
N GLU A 87 14.45 -0.12 20.68
CA GLU A 87 14.60 -0.64 22.06
C GLU A 87 13.28 -0.60 22.83
N MET A 88 12.50 0.48 22.70
CA MET A 88 11.15 0.58 23.28
C MET A 88 10.18 -0.45 22.70
N TYR A 89 10.23 -0.64 21.36
CA TYR A 89 9.40 -1.63 20.68
C TYR A 89 9.70 -3.05 21.14
N ASP A 90 10.98 -3.41 21.24
CA ASP A 90 11.44 -4.74 21.68
C ASP A 90 11.07 -5.01 23.16
N LYS A 91 10.95 -3.96 23.97
CA LYS A 91 10.48 -4.03 25.37
C LYS A 91 8.95 -4.07 25.50
N GLY A 92 8.21 -3.84 24.42
CA GLY A 92 6.74 -3.72 24.44
C GLY A 92 6.22 -2.39 24.96
N ASP A 93 7.07 -1.37 25.06
CA ASP A 93 6.72 -0.02 25.50
C ASP A 93 6.18 0.88 24.37
N CYS A 94 6.10 0.35 23.14
CA CYS A 94 5.50 0.99 21.98
C CYS A 94 4.26 0.24 21.50
N CYS A 95 3.37 0.94 20.79
CA CYS A 95 2.26 0.26 20.10
C CYS A 95 2.82 -0.63 18.95
N LEU A 96 2.09 -1.71 18.64
CA LEU A 96 2.48 -2.69 17.62
C LEU A 96 2.66 -2.09 16.21
N ASN A 97 2.02 -0.95 15.96
CA ASN A 97 2.11 -0.25 14.67
C ASN A 97 3.51 0.30 14.37
N MET A 98 4.34 0.47 15.39
CA MET A 98 5.73 0.92 15.21
C MET A 98 6.59 -0.07 14.43
N GLY A 99 6.18 -1.34 14.35
CA GLY A 99 6.87 -2.33 13.51
C GLY A 99 6.93 -1.96 12.02
N ASP A 100 6.01 -1.11 11.56
CA ASP A 100 6.02 -0.62 10.17
C ASP A 100 7.24 0.27 9.89
N LEU A 101 7.69 1.03 10.89
CA LEU A 101 8.87 1.88 10.79
C LEU A 101 10.15 1.06 10.55
N PHE A 102 10.30 -0.07 11.23
CA PHE A 102 11.54 -0.86 11.21
C PHE A 102 11.73 -1.68 9.94
N GLY A 103 10.65 -1.98 9.20
CA GLY A 103 10.73 -2.62 7.90
C GLY A 103 11.17 -1.68 6.77
N PHE A 104 11.11 -0.36 6.99
CA PHE A 104 11.24 0.65 5.94
C PHE A 104 12.30 1.71 6.18
N GLU A 105 13.15 1.53 7.20
CA GLU A 105 14.20 2.48 7.60
C GLU A 105 15.09 2.97 6.44
N ALA A 106 15.27 2.13 5.43
CA ALA A 106 16.25 2.41 4.38
C ALA A 106 15.68 3.06 3.12
N ASN A 107 14.36 2.97 2.84
CA ASN A 107 13.81 3.38 1.54
C ASN A 107 12.29 3.66 1.57
N PRO A 108 11.83 4.77 2.10
CA PRO A 108 10.46 5.20 1.85
C PRO A 108 10.24 5.34 0.34
N ILE A 109 9.09 4.86 -0.15
CA ILE A 109 8.76 4.96 -1.57
C ILE A 109 8.21 6.37 -1.84
N PRO A 110 8.89 7.23 -2.61
CA PRO A 110 8.32 8.49 -3.04
C PRO A 110 6.99 8.26 -3.75
N ALA A 111 6.00 9.10 -3.48
CA ALA A 111 4.66 8.96 -4.06
C ALA A 111 4.64 9.00 -5.59
N ASP A 112 5.68 9.58 -6.22
CA ASP A 112 5.81 9.70 -7.68
C ASP A 112 6.72 8.62 -8.32
N ARG A 113 7.25 7.67 -7.52
CA ARG A 113 8.20 6.65 -8.01
C ARG A 113 7.68 5.90 -9.24
N TYR A 114 6.40 5.61 -9.29
CA TYR A 114 5.78 4.84 -10.37
C TYR A 114 4.96 5.69 -11.34
N ARG A 115 5.10 7.02 -11.29
CA ARG A 115 4.37 7.95 -12.17
C ARG A 115 4.56 7.65 -13.66
N SER A 116 5.75 7.17 -14.06
CA SER A 116 6.02 6.79 -15.45
C SER A 116 5.40 5.45 -15.87
N ILE A 117 4.96 4.63 -14.91
CA ILE A 117 4.38 3.31 -15.13
C ILE A 117 2.87 3.39 -15.10
N ILE A 118 2.34 4.11 -14.12
CA ILE A 118 0.88 4.28 -13.96
C ILE A 118 0.33 5.03 -15.16
N GLY A 119 -0.71 4.46 -15.76
CA GLY A 119 -1.32 4.94 -17.00
C GLY A 119 -0.80 4.29 -18.28
N GLN A 120 0.30 3.52 -18.24
CA GLN A 120 0.78 2.78 -19.41
C GLN A 120 -0.20 1.66 -19.81
N VAL A 121 -0.29 1.44 -21.12
CA VAL A 121 -0.97 0.27 -21.70
C VAL A 121 0.05 -0.86 -21.84
N VAL A 122 -0.29 -2.02 -21.30
CA VAL A 122 0.56 -3.21 -21.31
C VAL A 122 -0.20 -4.41 -21.84
N LYS A 123 0.55 -5.37 -22.42
CA LYS A 123 0.02 -6.64 -22.92
C LYS A 123 0.79 -7.79 -22.32
N GLY A 124 0.10 -8.88 -22.06
CA GLY A 124 0.74 -10.03 -21.47
C GLY A 124 -0.15 -11.25 -21.38
N LYS A 125 0.29 -12.21 -20.60
CA LYS A 125 -0.37 -13.50 -20.43
C LYS A 125 -0.81 -13.72 -19.00
N ILE A 126 -1.92 -14.43 -18.86
CA ILE A 126 -2.41 -14.90 -17.58
C ILE A 126 -1.95 -16.35 -17.42
N ASP A 127 -1.07 -16.59 -16.46
CA ASP A 127 -0.56 -17.93 -16.15
C ASP A 127 -1.26 -18.56 -14.92
N ARG A 128 -2.00 -17.74 -14.16
CA ARG A 128 -2.88 -18.17 -13.06
C ARG A 128 -4.26 -17.51 -13.23
N PRO A 129 -5.12 -18.16 -14.02
CA PRO A 129 -6.46 -17.64 -14.26
C PRO A 129 -7.31 -17.59 -12.99
N MET A 130 -8.26 -16.66 -12.96
CA MET A 130 -9.29 -16.62 -11.92
C MET A 130 -9.90 -17.99 -11.71
N GLY A 131 -10.05 -18.43 -10.45
CA GLY A 131 -10.58 -19.75 -10.10
C GLY A 131 -9.53 -20.86 -10.05
N SER A 132 -8.27 -20.60 -10.39
CA SER A 132 -7.19 -21.58 -10.35
C SER A 132 -6.50 -21.64 -8.99
N PHE A 133 -5.66 -22.67 -8.81
CA PHE A 133 -4.80 -22.82 -7.64
C PHE A 133 -3.33 -22.71 -8.07
N HIS A 134 -2.48 -22.26 -7.13
CA HIS A 134 -1.05 -22.18 -7.38
C HIS A 134 -0.46 -23.57 -7.66
N PRO A 135 0.39 -23.75 -8.69
CA PRO A 135 0.88 -25.07 -9.10
C PRO A 135 1.70 -25.81 -8.01
N ARG A 136 2.40 -25.07 -7.16
CA ARG A 136 3.23 -25.61 -6.07
C ARG A 136 2.56 -25.50 -4.69
N HIS A 137 1.72 -24.47 -4.45
CA HIS A 137 1.03 -24.21 -3.20
C HIS A 137 -0.48 -24.42 -3.41
N LYS A 138 -0.92 -25.66 -3.32
CA LYS A 138 -2.28 -26.09 -3.69
C LYS A 138 -3.38 -25.52 -2.81
N ASP A 139 -3.04 -24.91 -1.70
CA ASP A 139 -3.89 -24.17 -0.77
C ASP A 139 -4.06 -22.69 -1.15
N LEU A 140 -3.22 -22.18 -2.08
CA LEU A 140 -3.31 -20.80 -2.56
C LEU A 140 -4.25 -20.73 -3.79
N TYR A 141 -5.46 -20.23 -3.55
CA TYR A 141 -6.49 -20.00 -4.56
C TYR A 141 -6.39 -18.58 -5.13
N TYR A 142 -6.52 -18.44 -6.45
CA TYR A 142 -6.51 -17.15 -7.16
C TYR A 142 -7.93 -16.67 -7.42
N PRO A 143 -8.46 -15.71 -6.64
CA PRO A 143 -9.79 -15.14 -6.87
C PRO A 143 -9.82 -14.12 -8.01
N VAL A 144 -8.67 -13.72 -8.55
CA VAL A 144 -8.47 -12.80 -9.65
C VAL A 144 -7.50 -13.40 -10.67
N ASN A 145 -7.47 -12.86 -11.88
CA ASN A 145 -6.48 -13.26 -12.87
C ASN A 145 -5.10 -12.71 -12.49
N TYR A 146 -4.10 -13.56 -12.49
CA TYR A 146 -2.71 -13.21 -12.25
C TYR A 146 -1.86 -13.65 -13.43
N GLY A 147 -0.91 -12.82 -13.82
CA GLY A 147 -0.08 -13.07 -14.97
C GLY A 147 1.12 -12.13 -15.03
N TYR A 148 1.63 -11.90 -16.21
CA TYR A 148 2.84 -11.10 -16.42
C TYR A 148 2.79 -10.30 -17.72
N VAL A 149 3.54 -9.20 -17.76
CA VAL A 149 3.75 -8.39 -18.96
C VAL A 149 4.79 -9.07 -19.83
N SER A 150 4.43 -9.41 -21.08
CA SER A 150 5.32 -10.12 -21.99
C SER A 150 6.54 -9.27 -22.37
N GLY A 151 7.73 -9.83 -22.14
CA GLY A 151 9.01 -9.21 -22.53
C GLY A 151 9.47 -8.06 -21.65
N LEU A 152 8.83 -7.81 -20.52
CA LEU A 152 9.25 -6.83 -19.53
C LEU A 152 9.74 -7.56 -18.27
N LEU A 153 10.95 -7.26 -17.82
CA LEU A 153 11.51 -7.88 -16.62
C LEU A 153 11.18 -7.06 -15.36
N GLY A 154 10.77 -7.77 -14.32
CA GLY A 154 10.62 -7.26 -12.96
C GLY A 154 11.95 -7.14 -12.21
N GLY A 155 11.88 -6.74 -10.95
CA GLY A 155 13.05 -6.53 -10.09
C GLY A 155 13.81 -7.81 -9.72
N ASP A 156 13.16 -8.95 -9.78
CA ASP A 156 13.74 -10.29 -9.54
C ASP A 156 14.37 -10.95 -10.78
N GLY A 157 14.23 -10.29 -11.96
CA GLY A 157 14.71 -10.78 -13.24
C GLY A 157 13.76 -11.75 -13.96
N ALA A 158 12.60 -12.06 -13.38
CA ALA A 158 11.50 -12.71 -14.07
C ALA A 158 10.65 -11.68 -14.84
N GLU A 159 9.64 -12.12 -15.61
CA GLU A 159 8.71 -11.19 -16.25
C GLU A 159 7.87 -10.45 -15.21
N GLN A 160 7.58 -9.16 -15.46
CA GLN A 160 6.85 -8.30 -14.53
C GLN A 160 5.45 -8.82 -14.25
N ASP A 161 5.20 -9.17 -13.02
CA ASP A 161 3.93 -9.70 -12.53
C ASP A 161 2.82 -8.65 -12.48
N ILE A 162 1.58 -9.11 -12.77
CA ILE A 162 0.38 -8.28 -12.70
C ILE A 162 -0.80 -9.01 -12.02
N TYR A 163 -1.70 -8.22 -11.47
CA TYR A 163 -3.08 -8.59 -11.19
C TYR A 163 -3.99 -7.91 -12.20
N LEU A 164 -4.76 -8.69 -12.97
CA LEU A 164 -5.79 -8.15 -13.87
C LEU A 164 -7.11 -8.11 -13.12
N LEU A 165 -7.55 -6.90 -12.78
CA LEU A 165 -8.77 -6.62 -12.04
C LEU A 165 -9.88 -6.09 -12.97
N GLY A 166 -11.10 -6.03 -12.47
CA GLY A 166 -12.25 -5.52 -13.22
C GLY A 166 -12.86 -6.52 -14.21
N VAL A 167 -12.37 -7.76 -14.29
CA VAL A 167 -12.93 -8.84 -15.09
C VAL A 167 -13.62 -9.89 -14.20
N LYS A 168 -14.62 -10.56 -14.75
CA LYS A 168 -15.43 -11.57 -14.03
C LYS A 168 -15.23 -12.99 -14.56
N SER A 169 -14.27 -13.17 -15.46
CA SER A 169 -13.96 -14.44 -16.12
C SER A 169 -12.48 -14.76 -16.05
N ALA A 170 -12.16 -16.04 -16.21
CA ALA A 170 -10.78 -16.49 -16.37
C ALA A 170 -10.28 -16.10 -17.76
N GLU A 171 -9.16 -15.38 -17.81
CA GLU A 171 -8.55 -14.92 -19.06
C GLU A 171 -7.28 -15.73 -19.36
N GLN A 172 -6.77 -15.63 -20.58
CA GLN A 172 -5.50 -16.24 -21.00
C GLN A 172 -4.47 -15.18 -21.40
N GLU A 173 -4.91 -14.09 -21.98
CA GLU A 173 -4.10 -12.95 -22.40
C GLU A 173 -4.83 -11.67 -22.01
N PHE A 174 -4.12 -10.55 -21.96
CA PHE A 174 -4.73 -9.26 -21.68
C PHE A 174 -4.06 -8.13 -22.44
N THR A 175 -4.85 -7.11 -22.72
CA THR A 175 -4.43 -5.73 -22.98
C THR A 175 -5.05 -4.90 -21.89
N GLY A 176 -4.24 -4.12 -21.17
CA GLY A 176 -4.77 -3.39 -20.03
C GLY A 176 -3.91 -2.20 -19.63
N LYS A 177 -4.53 -1.31 -18.88
CA LYS A 177 -3.94 -0.08 -18.35
C LYS A 177 -3.49 -0.30 -16.93
N VAL A 178 -2.25 0.07 -16.62
CA VAL A 178 -1.72 0.07 -15.23
C VAL A 178 -2.40 1.21 -14.46
N ILE A 179 -3.10 0.88 -13.39
CA ILE A 179 -3.81 1.85 -12.54
C ILE A 179 -3.12 2.07 -11.19
N ALA A 180 -2.28 1.13 -10.76
CA ALA A 180 -1.49 1.22 -9.54
C ALA A 180 -0.34 0.21 -9.58
N VAL A 181 0.61 0.37 -8.67
CA VAL A 181 1.71 -0.58 -8.41
C VAL A 181 1.68 -0.97 -6.95
N TYR A 182 1.60 -2.27 -6.66
CA TYR A 182 1.84 -2.79 -5.33
C TYR A 182 3.34 -3.07 -5.19
N HIS A 183 4.01 -2.29 -4.34
CA HIS A 183 5.44 -2.42 -4.05
C HIS A 183 5.63 -3.25 -2.80
N ARG A 184 6.35 -4.36 -2.91
CA ARG A 184 6.78 -5.15 -1.77
C ARG A 184 8.11 -4.64 -1.25
N TYR A 185 8.25 -4.56 0.07
CA TYR A 185 9.47 -4.10 0.73
C TYR A 185 10.38 -5.25 1.14
N ASP A 186 9.82 -6.41 1.39
CA ASP A 186 10.49 -7.61 1.92
C ASP A 186 11.02 -8.54 0.81
N ASP A 187 10.68 -8.25 -0.42
CA ASP A 187 11.34 -8.81 -1.59
C ASP A 187 11.57 -7.71 -2.65
N ASN A 188 12.30 -8.00 -3.71
CA ASN A 188 12.59 -7.01 -4.75
C ASN A 188 11.53 -7.05 -5.86
N GLU A 189 10.27 -7.27 -5.49
CA GLU A 189 9.17 -7.40 -6.44
C GLU A 189 8.19 -6.24 -6.39
N THR A 190 7.61 -5.97 -7.54
CA THR A 190 6.41 -5.15 -7.68
C THR A 190 5.33 -5.93 -8.40
N LYS A 191 4.08 -5.73 -8.00
CA LYS A 191 2.91 -6.29 -8.69
C LYS A 191 2.12 -5.15 -9.31
N TRP A 192 1.98 -5.14 -10.63
CA TRP A 192 1.20 -4.08 -11.28
C TRP A 192 -0.27 -4.41 -11.24
N ILE A 193 -1.08 -3.43 -10.91
CA ILE A 193 -2.53 -3.53 -10.91
C ILE A 193 -3.01 -3.01 -12.25
N VAL A 194 -3.66 -3.90 -13.02
CA VAL A 194 -4.03 -3.65 -14.41
C VAL A 194 -5.54 -3.83 -14.55
N VAL A 195 -6.17 -2.95 -15.32
CA VAL A 195 -7.58 -3.11 -15.74
C VAL A 195 -7.67 -3.20 -17.27
N PRO A 196 -8.59 -3.95 -17.84
CA PRO A 196 -8.76 -4.07 -19.29
C PRO A 196 -8.98 -2.73 -19.97
N CYS A 197 -8.29 -2.51 -21.07
CA CYS A 197 -8.45 -1.34 -21.93
C CYS A 197 -8.26 -1.71 -23.41
N ASP A 198 -8.62 -0.80 -24.29
CA ASP A 198 -8.25 -0.87 -25.70
C ASP A 198 -6.78 -0.47 -25.96
N ASP A 199 -6.36 -0.48 -27.21
CA ASP A 199 -4.99 -0.14 -27.61
C ASP A 199 -4.67 1.36 -27.43
N GLU A 200 -5.67 2.22 -27.31
CA GLU A 200 -5.55 3.64 -27.01
C GLU A 200 -5.50 3.92 -25.49
N GLY A 201 -5.70 2.90 -24.66
CA GLY A 201 -5.70 2.99 -23.19
C GLY A 201 -7.01 3.49 -22.59
N ILE A 202 -8.10 3.40 -23.34
CA ILE A 202 -9.44 3.67 -22.85
C ILE A 202 -9.94 2.40 -22.15
N VAL A 203 -10.27 2.52 -20.86
CA VAL A 203 -10.81 1.41 -20.06
C VAL A 203 -12.15 0.98 -20.69
N LEU A 204 -12.36 -0.34 -20.82
CA LEU A 204 -13.57 -0.90 -21.45
C LEU A 204 -14.83 -0.50 -20.65
N GLU A 205 -15.95 -0.29 -21.34
CA GLU A 205 -17.20 0.25 -20.76
C GLU A 205 -17.79 -0.60 -19.63
N ASP A 206 -17.56 -1.90 -19.67
CA ASP A 206 -18.04 -2.87 -18.67
C ASP A 206 -17.07 -3.10 -17.51
N VAL A 207 -15.94 -2.40 -17.49
CA VAL A 207 -14.91 -2.48 -16.46
C VAL A 207 -15.06 -1.35 -15.45
N GLU A 208 -15.35 -1.71 -14.22
CA GLU A 208 -15.34 -0.78 -13.09
C GLU A 208 -13.91 -0.68 -12.52
N ILE A 209 -13.36 0.55 -12.50
CA ILE A 209 -12.03 0.79 -11.93
C ILE A 209 -12.14 0.67 -10.42
N PRO A 210 -11.44 -0.29 -9.80
CA PRO A 210 -11.56 -0.52 -8.37
C PRO A 210 -10.94 0.63 -7.55
N THR A 211 -11.55 0.92 -6.43
CA THR A 211 -10.98 1.77 -5.37
C THR A 211 -9.79 1.08 -4.72
N ASP A 212 -8.97 1.84 -3.97
CA ASP A 212 -7.82 1.28 -3.26
C ASP A 212 -8.22 0.15 -2.31
N ASN A 213 -9.33 0.33 -1.59
CA ASN A 213 -9.87 -0.68 -0.68
C ASN A 213 -10.26 -1.98 -1.41
N GLU A 214 -10.84 -1.85 -2.58
CA GLU A 214 -11.21 -3.00 -3.41
C GLU A 214 -9.99 -3.67 -4.01
N ILE A 215 -8.96 -2.91 -4.41
CA ILE A 215 -7.68 -3.47 -4.84
C ILE A 215 -7.07 -4.32 -3.71
N TYR A 216 -6.89 -3.72 -2.52
CA TYR A 216 -6.36 -4.46 -1.36
C TYR A 216 -7.15 -5.73 -1.05
N ALA A 217 -8.47 -5.63 -1.03
CA ALA A 217 -9.32 -6.79 -0.75
C ALA A 217 -9.16 -7.91 -1.79
N GLN A 218 -8.97 -7.56 -3.06
CA GLN A 218 -8.83 -8.52 -4.16
C GLN A 218 -7.46 -9.20 -4.20
N ILE A 219 -6.38 -8.50 -3.83
CA ILE A 219 -5.02 -9.05 -3.85
C ILE A 219 -4.59 -9.64 -2.50
N ALA A 220 -5.34 -9.42 -1.43
CA ALA A 220 -5.02 -9.86 -0.07
C ALA A 220 -4.78 -11.36 0.07
N PHE A 221 -5.34 -12.19 -0.80
CA PHE A 221 -5.14 -13.64 -0.76
C PHE A 221 -3.65 -14.02 -0.86
N GLN A 222 -2.83 -13.23 -1.54
CA GLN A 222 -1.39 -13.40 -1.69
C GLN A 222 -0.62 -12.32 -0.94
N GLU A 223 -0.99 -11.06 -1.06
CA GLU A 223 -0.21 -9.94 -0.53
C GLU A 223 -0.25 -9.82 1.00
N GLN A 224 -1.18 -10.49 1.68
CA GLN A 224 -1.19 -10.58 3.15
C GLN A 224 0.07 -11.22 3.76
N PHE A 225 0.86 -11.96 2.98
CA PHE A 225 2.09 -12.62 3.42
C PHE A 225 3.33 -11.73 3.25
N PHE A 226 3.19 -10.58 2.61
CA PHE A 226 4.27 -9.66 2.29
C PHE A 226 4.04 -8.29 2.92
N CYS A 227 5.14 -7.59 3.14
CA CYS A 227 5.11 -6.20 3.57
C CYS A 227 5.17 -5.29 2.34
N GLY A 228 4.11 -4.55 2.06
CA GLY A 228 4.06 -3.74 0.86
C GLY A 228 3.04 -2.61 0.91
N VAL A 229 3.06 -1.78 -0.13
CA VAL A 229 2.21 -0.60 -0.27
C VAL A 229 1.69 -0.46 -1.69
N LEU A 230 0.46 0.01 -1.82
CA LEU A 230 -0.14 0.39 -3.10
C LEU A 230 0.24 1.84 -3.41
N VAL A 231 0.83 2.08 -4.60
CA VAL A 231 1.19 3.41 -5.10
C VAL A 231 0.36 3.72 -6.35
N LYS A 232 -0.24 4.92 -6.39
CA LYS A 232 -1.04 5.45 -7.51
C LYS A 232 -0.46 6.71 -8.09
#